data_5908449f8e1729b16642fc5d98fc5090
#
_entry.id   5908449f8e1729b16642fc5d98fc5090
#
_cell.length_a   1.000
_cell.length_b   1.000
_cell.length_c   1.000
_cell.angle_alpha   90.00
_cell.angle_beta   90.00
_cell.angle_gamma   90.00
#
_symmetry.space_group_name_H-M   'P 1'
#
loop_
_entity.id
_entity.type
_entity.pdbx_description
1 polymer ?
#
loop_
_entity_poly.entity_id
_entity_poly.type
_entity_poly.pdbx_seq_one_letter_code
_entity_poly.pdbx_strand_id
1 'polypeptide(L)'
;MVISRRQFLQTSAAVAVAGVPGQKTTPARAALTAADIIQRIKEQVAIPWRAQTVDNVVAGRPDIRVRGIATTMMSTLDVVQRASAAGLNLIITHEPTFYTHQDTTETLKTDATYQFKDAFIRDHDIAIFRFHDHWHAMKPDGIAFGMARELSWDKNVEPTNQREFTFTGVPLEVLVARIRERLGASTMRVVGDPKMLVNRVAASWGYYTYNPANFPLTRPDVDVFVVGETREWETVEHAQDMGASGKKKALIVIGHVASEQAGMKYCAEWLKGFVPEVPIQYVPASEPFWK
;
A
#
# COMPACT_ATOMS: atom_id res chain seq x y z
N MET A 1 15.59 -73.48 32.41
CA MET A 1 16.60 -73.04 33.39
C MET A 1 16.20 -71.65 33.85
N VAL A 2 15.58 -71.56 35.03
CA VAL A 2 14.95 -70.32 35.53
C VAL A 2 15.97 -69.57 36.35
N ILE A 3 16.35 -68.39 36.01
CA ILE A 3 17.28 -67.54 36.78
C ILE A 3 16.46 -66.61 37.68
N SER A 4 16.77 -66.75 38.99
CA SER A 4 16.10 -66.17 40.14
C SER A 4 16.29 -64.64 40.23
N ARG A 5 15.23 -63.99 40.75
CA ARG A 5 15.07 -62.55 40.99
C ARG A 5 15.94 -61.92 42.12
N ARG A 6 17.07 -62.48 42.49
CA ARG A 6 17.79 -62.03 43.68
C ARG A 6 19.23 -61.56 43.49
N GLN A 7 19.66 -61.23 42.27
CA GLN A 7 21.04 -60.74 42.03
C GLN A 7 21.14 -59.45 41.27
N PHE A 8 20.21 -58.50 41.49
CA PHE A 8 20.27 -57.20 40.86
C PHE A 8 20.19 -56.04 41.87
N LEU A 9 21.01 -56.09 42.89
CA LEU A 9 21.22 -54.98 43.83
C LEU A 9 22.68 -55.10 44.35
N GLN A 10 23.52 -54.22 43.79
CA GLN A 10 24.74 -53.63 44.37
C GLN A 10 25.76 -53.32 43.25
N THR A 11 25.61 -52.20 42.60
CA THR A 11 26.74 -51.38 42.16
C THR A 11 26.18 -49.94 41.91
N SER A 12 26.13 -49.17 42.99
CA SER A 12 25.89 -47.71 42.90
C SER A 12 27.22 -47.05 42.49
N ALA A 13 27.42 -46.85 41.22
CA ALA A 13 28.47 -45.94 40.70
C ALA A 13 28.00 -44.52 40.86
N ALA A 14 28.64 -43.72 41.70
CA ALA A 14 28.46 -42.31 41.82
C ALA A 14 28.89 -41.62 40.49
N VAL A 15 27.93 -41.19 39.64
CA VAL A 15 28.20 -40.34 38.50
C VAL A 15 28.24 -38.91 39.03
N ALA A 16 29.43 -38.33 39.05
CA ALA A 16 29.59 -36.87 39.26
C ALA A 16 28.89 -36.12 38.13
N VAL A 17 27.81 -35.42 38.44
CA VAL A 17 27.15 -34.52 37.55
C VAL A 17 28.07 -33.29 37.31
N ALA A 18 28.86 -33.35 36.25
CA ALA A 18 29.55 -32.15 35.76
C ALA A 18 28.49 -31.11 35.39
N GLY A 19 28.50 -29.96 36.09
CA GLY A 19 27.57 -28.87 35.86
C GLY A 19 27.65 -28.41 34.39
N VAL A 20 26.54 -28.50 33.68
CA VAL A 20 26.37 -27.91 32.36
C VAL A 20 26.55 -26.38 32.50
N PRO A 21 27.49 -25.76 31.78
CA PRO A 21 27.62 -24.29 31.85
C PRO A 21 26.29 -23.68 31.45
N GLY A 22 25.76 -22.81 32.33
CA GLY A 22 24.47 -22.17 32.15
C GLY A 22 24.39 -21.54 30.75
N GLN A 23 23.46 -22.01 29.95
CA GLN A 23 23.07 -21.31 28.72
C GLN A 23 22.67 -19.88 29.14
N LYS A 24 23.45 -18.88 28.69
CA LYS A 24 23.06 -17.48 28.75
C LYS A 24 21.78 -17.38 27.97
N THR A 25 20.64 -17.31 28.63
CA THR A 25 19.37 -16.95 28.02
C THR A 25 19.52 -15.54 27.46
N THR A 26 19.63 -15.44 26.16
CA THR A 26 19.53 -14.15 25.48
C THR A 26 18.20 -13.53 25.95
N PRO A 27 18.20 -12.30 26.50
CA PRO A 27 16.96 -11.68 26.95
C PRO A 27 15.99 -11.68 25.79
N ALA A 28 14.77 -12.19 26.01
CA ALA A 28 13.72 -12.16 25.03
C ALA A 28 13.57 -10.70 24.56
N ARG A 29 13.85 -10.45 23.29
CA ARG A 29 13.71 -9.10 22.70
C ARG A 29 12.28 -8.63 22.98
N ALA A 30 12.13 -7.44 23.57
CA ALA A 30 10.82 -6.89 23.90
C ALA A 30 9.93 -6.93 22.65
N ALA A 31 8.71 -7.43 22.82
CA ALA A 31 7.79 -7.54 21.70
C ALA A 31 7.41 -6.15 21.20
N LEU A 32 7.57 -5.89 19.91
CA LEU A 32 7.24 -4.59 19.32
C LEU A 32 5.73 -4.32 19.38
N THR A 33 5.38 -3.11 19.76
CA THR A 33 4.01 -2.60 19.66
C THR A 33 3.78 -1.89 18.31
N ALA A 34 2.52 -1.65 17.95
CA ALA A 34 2.20 -0.84 16.77
C ALA A 34 2.80 0.58 16.90
N ALA A 35 2.77 1.17 18.11
CA ALA A 35 3.40 2.47 18.37
C ALA A 35 4.90 2.47 18.10
N ASP A 36 5.63 1.42 18.48
CA ASP A 36 7.08 1.31 18.22
C ASP A 36 7.37 1.28 16.71
N ILE A 37 6.57 0.54 15.95
CA ILE A 37 6.72 0.45 14.49
C ILE A 37 6.40 1.78 13.83
N ILE A 38 5.31 2.45 14.25
CA ILE A 38 4.95 3.77 13.75
C ILE A 38 6.04 4.79 14.06
N GLN A 39 6.65 4.73 15.25
CA GLN A 39 7.77 5.60 15.60
C GLN A 39 8.98 5.37 14.68
N ARG A 40 9.32 4.12 14.36
CA ARG A 40 10.37 3.81 13.37
C ARG A 40 10.02 4.33 11.98
N ILE A 41 8.76 4.21 11.54
CA ILE A 41 8.31 4.79 10.27
C ILE A 41 8.57 6.30 10.26
N LYS A 42 8.19 7.01 11.32
CA LYS A 42 8.42 8.45 11.44
C LYS A 42 9.90 8.82 11.34
N GLU A 43 10.77 8.03 11.94
CA GLU A 43 12.22 8.23 11.89
C GLU A 43 12.80 7.96 10.48
N GLN A 44 12.28 6.95 9.77
CA GLN A 44 12.77 6.55 8.46
C GLN A 44 12.25 7.43 7.30
N VAL A 45 11.13 8.13 7.50
CA VAL A 45 10.56 9.03 6.49
C VAL A 45 11.50 10.20 6.16
N ALA A 46 12.40 10.56 7.08
CA ALA A 46 13.44 11.59 6.92
C ALA A 46 12.92 13.00 6.54
N ILE A 47 11.67 13.29 6.85
CA ILE A 47 11.05 14.62 6.77
C ILE A 47 10.32 14.94 8.06
N PRO A 48 10.14 16.24 8.41
CA PRO A 48 9.41 16.61 9.60
C PRO A 48 7.98 16.06 9.60
N TRP A 49 7.59 15.41 10.71
CA TRP A 49 6.22 14.92 10.85
C TRP A 49 5.26 16.08 11.07
N ARG A 50 4.23 16.17 10.24
CA ARG A 50 3.27 17.29 10.26
C ARG A 50 2.32 17.16 11.45
N ALA A 51 2.00 18.27 12.10
CA ALA A 51 1.00 18.30 13.17
C ALA A 51 -0.42 18.04 12.64
N GLN A 52 -0.71 18.51 11.41
CA GLN A 52 -1.96 18.26 10.71
C GLN A 52 -1.70 17.26 9.58
N THR A 53 -2.18 16.04 9.76
CA THR A 53 -2.01 14.93 8.81
C THR A 53 -3.09 13.89 9.04
N VAL A 54 -3.39 13.13 7.99
CA VAL A 54 -4.23 11.93 8.08
C VAL A 54 -3.45 10.68 8.53
N ASP A 55 -2.11 10.80 8.67
CA ASP A 55 -1.23 9.69 9.05
C ASP A 55 -1.28 9.43 10.55
N ASN A 56 -2.25 8.63 10.97
CA ASN A 56 -2.46 8.26 12.37
C ASN A 56 -3.07 6.86 12.50
N VAL A 57 -3.22 6.38 13.73
CA VAL A 57 -3.95 5.14 14.01
C VAL A 57 -5.45 5.45 13.90
N VAL A 58 -6.09 4.95 12.84
CA VAL A 58 -7.51 5.20 12.53
C VAL A 58 -8.45 4.16 13.12
N ALA A 59 -7.94 2.98 13.51
CA ALA A 59 -8.71 1.94 14.17
C ALA A 59 -7.80 1.06 15.04
N GLY A 60 -8.38 0.43 16.05
CA GLY A 60 -7.66 -0.40 17.02
C GLY A 60 -6.82 0.43 18.01
N ARG A 61 -5.85 -0.22 18.68
CA ARG A 61 -5.03 0.40 19.71
C ARG A 61 -3.55 0.38 19.31
N PRO A 62 -2.79 1.46 19.57
CA PRO A 62 -1.38 1.54 19.20
C PRO A 62 -0.46 0.69 20.10
N ASP A 63 -0.92 0.24 21.25
CA ASP A 63 -0.18 -0.57 22.22
C ASP A 63 -0.28 -2.08 21.99
N ILE A 64 -0.99 -2.53 20.95
CA ILE A 64 -1.05 -3.97 20.63
C ILE A 64 0.34 -4.52 20.30
N ARG A 65 0.59 -5.76 20.74
CA ARG A 65 1.76 -6.51 20.29
C ARG A 65 1.61 -6.89 18.84
N VAL A 66 2.56 -6.46 18.00
CA VAL A 66 2.54 -6.79 16.57
C VAL A 66 3.06 -8.20 16.34
N ARG A 67 2.25 -9.01 15.65
CA ARG A 67 2.59 -10.38 15.20
C ARG A 67 3.06 -10.39 13.76
N GLY A 68 2.59 -9.44 12.96
CA GLY A 68 2.95 -9.25 11.56
C GLY A 68 2.29 -8.00 11.01
N ILE A 69 2.83 -7.51 9.90
CA ILE A 69 2.41 -6.26 9.25
C ILE A 69 1.84 -6.57 7.87
N ALA A 70 0.65 -6.03 7.59
CA ALA A 70 0.09 -5.95 6.25
C ALA A 70 0.25 -4.53 5.71
N THR A 71 0.73 -4.35 4.48
CA THR A 71 0.58 -3.08 3.76
C THR A 71 -0.49 -3.23 2.71
N THR A 72 -1.30 -2.20 2.50
CA THR A 72 -2.39 -2.21 1.53
C THR A 72 -2.69 -0.80 1.03
N MET A 73 -3.25 -0.69 -0.16
CA MET A 73 -3.73 0.58 -0.66
C MET A 73 -5.00 1.02 0.11
N MET A 74 -5.93 0.10 0.33
CA MET A 74 -7.20 0.37 1.01
C MET A 74 -7.55 -0.79 1.95
N SER A 75 -7.79 -0.48 3.22
CA SER A 75 -8.15 -1.47 4.24
C SER A 75 -9.65 -1.81 4.19
N THR A 76 -10.11 -2.38 3.06
CA THR A 76 -11.48 -2.90 2.94
C THR A 76 -11.72 -4.02 3.96
N LEU A 77 -12.96 -4.36 4.24
CA LEU A 77 -13.28 -5.46 5.16
C LEU A 77 -12.61 -6.78 4.70
N ASP A 78 -12.64 -7.08 3.40
CA ASP A 78 -11.96 -8.24 2.82
C ASP A 78 -10.44 -8.22 3.09
N VAL A 79 -9.78 -7.07 2.90
CA VAL A 79 -8.35 -6.93 3.21
C VAL A 79 -8.07 -7.16 4.69
N VAL A 80 -8.88 -6.58 5.58
CA VAL A 80 -8.75 -6.75 7.03
C VAL A 80 -8.90 -8.22 7.43
N GLN A 81 -9.88 -8.91 6.87
CA GLN A 81 -10.12 -10.34 7.11
C GLN A 81 -8.97 -11.20 6.61
N ARG A 82 -8.46 -10.96 5.39
CA ARG A 82 -7.32 -11.70 4.85
C ARG A 82 -6.03 -11.45 5.63
N ALA A 83 -5.77 -10.21 6.03
CA ALA A 83 -4.63 -9.88 6.89
C ALA A 83 -4.71 -10.62 8.23
N SER A 84 -5.87 -10.59 8.89
CA SER A 84 -6.13 -11.32 10.13
C SER A 84 -5.90 -12.83 9.98
N ALA A 85 -6.45 -13.44 8.93
CA ALA A 85 -6.29 -14.87 8.64
C ALA A 85 -4.82 -15.25 8.40
N ALA A 86 -4.01 -14.33 7.87
CA ALA A 86 -2.56 -14.51 7.71
C ALA A 86 -1.74 -14.20 8.98
N GLY A 87 -2.38 -13.90 10.11
CA GLY A 87 -1.72 -13.57 11.38
C GLY A 87 -1.11 -12.16 11.42
N LEU A 88 -1.47 -11.29 10.48
CA LEU A 88 -0.99 -9.91 10.39
C LEU A 88 -1.98 -9.00 11.12
N ASN A 89 -1.54 -8.33 12.17
CA ASN A 89 -2.43 -7.54 13.01
C ASN A 89 -2.07 -6.04 13.11
N LEU A 90 -1.01 -5.60 12.47
CA LEU A 90 -0.81 -4.18 12.14
C LEU A 90 -1.03 -3.99 10.64
N ILE A 91 -2.08 -3.27 10.28
CA ILE A 91 -2.37 -2.94 8.88
C ILE A 91 -1.93 -1.50 8.62
N ILE A 92 -1.03 -1.31 7.66
CA ILE A 92 -0.60 -0.01 7.18
C ILE A 92 -1.33 0.24 5.87
N THR A 93 -2.32 1.13 5.91
CA THR A 93 -3.17 1.47 4.76
C THR A 93 -2.81 2.84 4.20
N HIS A 94 -2.93 3.00 2.88
CA HIS A 94 -2.75 4.30 2.26
C HIS A 94 -4.02 5.15 2.34
N GLU A 95 -5.13 4.60 1.91
CA GLU A 95 -6.43 5.27 1.88
C GLU A 95 -7.28 4.99 3.13
N PRO A 96 -8.38 5.78 3.33
CA PRO A 96 -9.23 5.68 4.50
C PRO A 96 -9.77 4.28 4.77
N THR A 97 -9.97 3.98 6.05
CA THR A 97 -10.62 2.76 6.53
C THR A 97 -12.13 2.90 6.57
N PHE A 98 -12.64 4.10 6.89
CA PHE A 98 -14.06 4.36 7.17
C PHE A 98 -14.69 5.43 6.26
N TYR A 99 -14.50 5.27 4.94
CA TYR A 99 -15.28 5.90 3.86
C TYR A 99 -15.19 7.41 3.69
N THR A 100 -14.55 8.15 4.60
CA THR A 100 -14.32 9.59 4.47
C THR A 100 -12.83 9.90 4.48
N HIS A 101 -12.41 10.98 3.83
CA HIS A 101 -10.98 11.34 3.76
C HIS A 101 -10.35 11.53 5.15
N GLN A 102 -11.11 11.95 6.14
CA GLN A 102 -10.61 12.15 7.51
C GLN A 102 -10.83 10.94 8.42
N ASP A 103 -11.34 9.83 7.91
CA ASP A 103 -11.73 8.66 8.71
C ASP A 103 -12.70 9.00 9.86
N THR A 104 -13.56 10.01 9.68
CA THR A 104 -14.54 10.40 10.67
C THR A 104 -15.65 9.35 10.79
N THR A 105 -15.96 8.94 12.01
CA THR A 105 -16.90 7.83 12.28
C THR A 105 -18.18 8.23 13.00
N GLU A 106 -18.34 9.51 13.36
CA GLU A 106 -19.47 10.00 14.17
C GLU A 106 -20.81 9.71 13.50
N THR A 107 -20.90 9.92 12.20
CA THR A 107 -22.13 9.68 11.42
C THR A 107 -22.34 8.21 11.07
N LEU A 108 -21.37 7.36 11.32
CA LEU A 108 -21.41 5.92 10.98
C LEU A 108 -21.80 5.04 12.15
N LYS A 109 -22.01 5.59 13.35
CA LYS A 109 -22.26 4.80 14.57
C LYS A 109 -23.48 3.89 14.48
N THR A 110 -24.48 4.24 13.67
CA THR A 110 -25.68 3.43 13.42
C THR A 110 -25.62 2.59 12.15
N ASP A 111 -24.53 2.70 11.36
CA ASP A 111 -24.36 1.89 10.16
C ASP A 111 -23.89 0.48 10.52
N ALA A 112 -24.66 -0.53 10.10
CA ALA A 112 -24.40 -1.92 10.44
C ALA A 112 -23.08 -2.44 9.82
N THR A 113 -22.68 -1.93 8.65
CA THR A 113 -21.43 -2.32 7.98
C THR A 113 -20.22 -1.78 8.74
N TYR A 114 -20.30 -0.51 9.17
CA TYR A 114 -19.30 0.09 10.03
C TYR A 114 -19.17 -0.68 11.35
N GLN A 115 -20.30 -0.94 12.03
CA GLN A 115 -20.32 -1.67 13.31
C GLN A 115 -19.67 -3.06 13.17
N PHE A 116 -19.98 -3.78 12.10
CA PHE A 116 -19.40 -5.09 11.83
C PHE A 116 -17.88 -5.01 11.64
N LYS A 117 -17.40 -4.06 10.80
CA LYS A 117 -15.98 -3.88 10.52
C LYS A 117 -15.20 -3.45 11.75
N ASP A 118 -15.74 -2.51 12.53
CA ASP A 118 -15.12 -2.01 13.76
C ASP A 118 -15.06 -3.10 14.84
N ALA A 119 -16.13 -3.89 15.01
CA ALA A 119 -16.13 -5.05 15.90
C ALA A 119 -15.09 -6.09 15.48
N PHE A 120 -15.03 -6.43 14.19
CA PHE A 120 -14.03 -7.37 13.68
C PHE A 120 -12.60 -6.92 14.00
N ILE A 121 -12.28 -5.64 13.80
CA ILE A 121 -10.96 -5.07 14.09
C ILE A 121 -10.62 -5.22 15.59
N ARG A 122 -11.56 -4.91 16.48
CA ARG A 122 -11.37 -5.03 17.94
C ARG A 122 -11.22 -6.48 18.37
N ASP A 123 -12.11 -7.35 17.92
CA ASP A 123 -12.18 -8.76 18.35
C ASP A 123 -10.96 -9.56 17.91
N HIS A 124 -10.24 -9.12 16.86
CA HIS A 124 -9.02 -9.76 16.35
C HIS A 124 -7.73 -9.05 16.78
N ASP A 125 -7.81 -8.06 17.68
CA ASP A 125 -6.65 -7.29 18.18
C ASP A 125 -5.84 -6.70 17.03
N ILE A 126 -6.51 -6.00 16.10
CA ILE A 126 -5.91 -5.35 14.93
C ILE A 126 -5.76 -3.85 15.20
N ALA A 127 -4.63 -3.27 14.81
CA ALA A 127 -4.45 -1.83 14.66
C ALA A 127 -4.31 -1.48 13.17
N ILE A 128 -4.94 -0.38 12.76
CA ILE A 128 -4.83 0.16 11.41
C ILE A 128 -4.19 1.54 11.50
N PHE A 129 -3.03 1.68 10.88
CA PHE A 129 -2.30 2.94 10.74
C PHE A 129 -2.41 3.44 9.31
N ARG A 130 -2.94 4.64 9.13
CA ARG A 130 -2.95 5.29 7.83
C ARG A 130 -1.61 5.97 7.58
N PHE A 131 -1.02 5.74 6.38
CA PHE A 131 0.26 6.26 5.96
C PHE A 131 0.15 6.80 4.53
N HIS A 132 -0.27 8.04 4.43
CA HIS A 132 -0.63 8.72 3.18
C HIS A 132 0.24 9.96 2.92
N ASP A 133 0.09 11.00 3.77
CA ASP A 133 0.70 12.31 3.53
C ASP A 133 2.22 12.26 3.50
N HIS A 134 2.83 11.54 4.46
CA HIS A 134 4.28 11.44 4.54
C HIS A 134 4.82 10.43 3.53
N TRP A 135 4.04 9.41 3.14
CA TRP A 135 4.43 8.48 2.08
C TRP A 135 4.55 9.18 0.73
N HIS A 136 3.64 10.12 0.45
CA HIS A 136 3.73 11.02 -0.72
C HIS A 136 4.82 12.08 -0.60
N ALA A 137 5.07 12.58 0.61
CA ALA A 137 6.04 13.66 0.81
C ALA A 137 7.50 13.20 0.79
N MET A 138 7.76 11.90 0.90
CA MET A 138 9.10 11.32 0.77
C MET A 138 9.74 11.64 -0.58
N LYS A 139 11.05 11.53 -0.65
CA LYS A 139 11.83 11.65 -1.89
C LYS A 139 12.66 10.38 -2.09
N PRO A 140 12.28 9.55 -3.07
CA PRO A 140 11.10 9.66 -3.97
C PRO A 140 9.76 9.47 -3.24
N ASP A 141 8.67 10.05 -3.80
CA ASP A 141 7.28 9.75 -3.41
C ASP A 141 7.03 8.24 -3.50
N GLY A 142 6.63 7.60 -2.39
CA GLY A 142 6.53 6.14 -2.33
C GLY A 142 5.50 5.55 -3.30
N ILE A 143 4.39 6.26 -3.53
CA ILE A 143 3.39 5.84 -4.52
C ILE A 143 3.93 5.98 -5.94
N ALA A 144 4.45 7.16 -6.30
CA ALA A 144 4.97 7.40 -7.65
C ALA A 144 6.13 6.45 -8.01
N PHE A 145 7.03 6.18 -7.06
CA PHE A 145 8.13 5.26 -7.24
C PHE A 145 7.66 3.81 -7.46
N GLY A 146 6.73 3.32 -6.62
CA GLY A 146 6.15 1.99 -6.75
C GLY A 146 5.43 1.82 -8.09
N MET A 147 4.65 2.83 -8.50
CA MET A 147 3.92 2.83 -9.77
C MET A 147 4.87 2.82 -10.97
N ALA A 148 5.90 3.64 -10.99
CA ALA A 148 6.89 3.66 -12.07
C ALA A 148 7.57 2.28 -12.23
N ARG A 149 7.93 1.62 -11.13
CA ARG A 149 8.50 0.27 -11.14
C ARG A 149 7.52 -0.78 -11.68
N GLU A 150 6.29 -0.79 -11.20
CA GLU A 150 5.27 -1.76 -11.63
C GLU A 150 4.96 -1.63 -13.11
N LEU A 151 4.87 -0.40 -13.61
CA LEU A 151 4.67 -0.11 -15.04
C LEU A 151 5.93 -0.34 -15.89
N SER A 152 7.09 -0.59 -15.29
CA SER A 152 8.40 -0.63 -15.96
C SER A 152 8.73 0.70 -16.67
N TRP A 153 8.37 1.81 -16.03
CA TRP A 153 8.61 3.18 -16.51
C TRP A 153 9.80 3.85 -15.81
N ASP A 154 10.59 3.14 -15.02
CA ASP A 154 11.71 3.72 -14.25
C ASP A 154 12.68 4.50 -15.15
N LYS A 155 12.92 4.02 -16.38
CA LYS A 155 13.79 4.66 -17.36
C LYS A 155 13.15 5.81 -18.13
N ASN A 156 11.85 5.98 -17.96
CA ASN A 156 11.06 7.01 -18.62
C ASN A 156 10.77 8.21 -17.71
N VAL A 157 11.04 8.09 -16.40
CA VAL A 157 10.79 9.15 -15.42
C VAL A 157 11.61 10.39 -15.72
N GLU A 158 10.96 11.55 -15.74
CA GLU A 158 11.63 12.84 -15.85
C GLU A 158 12.47 13.13 -14.58
N PRO A 159 13.74 13.57 -14.73
CA PRO A 159 14.62 13.79 -13.58
C PRO A 159 14.09 14.80 -12.56
N THR A 160 13.28 15.76 -13.01
CA THR A 160 12.76 16.86 -12.20
C THR A 160 11.34 16.61 -11.69
N ASN A 161 10.63 15.62 -12.25
CA ASN A 161 9.25 15.33 -11.90
C ASN A 161 8.93 13.83 -12.02
N GLN A 162 8.90 13.12 -10.91
CA GLN A 162 8.62 11.68 -10.85
C GLN A 162 7.20 11.27 -11.28
N ARG A 163 6.35 12.21 -11.63
CA ARG A 163 5.00 12.00 -12.18
C ARG A 163 4.91 12.34 -13.67
N GLU A 164 6.05 12.57 -14.32
CA GLU A 164 6.13 12.76 -15.76
C GLU A 164 7.08 11.74 -16.39
N PHE A 165 6.72 11.30 -17.59
CA PHE A 165 7.41 10.21 -18.28
C PHE A 165 7.56 10.52 -19.76
N THR A 166 8.75 10.26 -20.31
CA THR A 166 9.05 10.43 -21.73
C THR A 166 9.11 9.09 -22.45
N PHE A 167 8.49 9.04 -23.61
CA PHE A 167 8.44 7.88 -24.51
C PHE A 167 8.91 8.29 -25.92
N THR A 168 9.07 7.30 -26.82
CA THR A 168 9.51 7.53 -28.20
C THR A 168 8.42 7.08 -29.17
N GLY A 169 7.37 7.90 -29.29
CA GLY A 169 6.29 7.69 -30.27
C GLY A 169 5.53 6.36 -30.09
N VAL A 170 5.09 6.03 -28.89
CA VAL A 170 4.31 4.81 -28.64
C VAL A 170 2.85 5.05 -28.99
N PRO A 171 2.18 4.21 -29.84
CA PRO A 171 0.74 4.33 -30.06
C PRO A 171 -0.06 4.24 -28.76
N LEU A 172 -1.09 5.08 -28.59
CA LEU A 172 -1.89 5.13 -27.36
C LEU A 172 -2.48 3.76 -27.00
N GLU A 173 -3.01 3.02 -27.97
CA GLU A 173 -3.57 1.67 -27.74
C GLU A 173 -2.53 0.69 -27.15
N VAL A 174 -1.26 0.80 -27.59
CA VAL A 174 -0.15 -0.03 -27.07
C VAL A 174 0.19 0.38 -25.63
N LEU A 175 0.24 1.69 -25.35
CA LEU A 175 0.47 2.17 -23.99
C LEU A 175 -0.64 1.71 -23.04
N VAL A 176 -1.90 1.85 -23.46
CA VAL A 176 -3.10 1.42 -22.73
C VAL A 176 -3.07 -0.08 -22.45
N ALA A 177 -2.74 -0.91 -23.45
CA ALA A 177 -2.62 -2.36 -23.27
C ALA A 177 -1.56 -2.73 -22.22
N ARG A 178 -0.39 -2.08 -22.28
CA ARG A 178 0.70 -2.30 -21.31
C ARG A 178 0.30 -1.90 -19.89
N ILE A 179 -0.36 -0.74 -19.71
CA ILE A 179 -0.85 -0.31 -18.40
C ILE A 179 -1.85 -1.33 -17.84
N ARG A 180 -2.82 -1.75 -18.65
CA ARG A 180 -3.85 -2.73 -18.28
C ARG A 180 -3.22 -4.05 -17.82
N GLU A 181 -2.28 -4.57 -18.60
CA GLU A 181 -1.58 -5.82 -18.29
C GLU A 181 -0.79 -5.72 -16.98
N ARG A 182 0.03 -4.66 -16.85
CA ARG A 182 0.91 -4.49 -15.69
C ARG A 182 0.17 -4.29 -14.37
N LEU A 183 -0.92 -3.55 -14.40
CA LEU A 183 -1.70 -3.21 -13.20
C LEU A 183 -2.87 -4.17 -12.95
N GLY A 184 -3.20 -5.05 -13.90
CA GLY A 184 -4.42 -5.86 -13.84
C GLY A 184 -5.70 -5.03 -13.86
N ALA A 185 -5.64 -3.78 -14.37
CA ALA A 185 -6.73 -2.81 -14.34
C ALA A 185 -7.82 -3.19 -15.34
N SER A 186 -8.85 -3.91 -14.88
CA SER A 186 -9.89 -4.49 -15.76
C SER A 186 -10.91 -3.47 -16.23
N THR A 187 -11.14 -2.41 -15.46
CA THR A 187 -12.18 -1.39 -15.70
C THR A 187 -11.61 -0.03 -16.17
N MET A 188 -10.38 -0.02 -16.64
CA MET A 188 -9.73 1.18 -17.17
C MET A 188 -10.50 1.80 -18.33
N ARG A 189 -10.68 3.13 -18.30
CA ARG A 189 -11.38 3.91 -19.33
C ARG A 189 -10.42 4.89 -19.99
N VAL A 190 -10.61 5.13 -21.28
CA VAL A 190 -9.70 5.97 -22.10
C VAL A 190 -10.49 6.92 -22.97
N VAL A 191 -10.03 8.17 -23.03
CA VAL A 191 -10.46 9.20 -24.03
C VAL A 191 -9.26 9.52 -24.88
N GLY A 192 -9.42 9.55 -26.20
CA GLY A 192 -8.36 9.90 -27.17
C GLY A 192 -8.36 8.98 -28.40
N ASP A 193 -7.58 9.34 -29.41
CA ASP A 193 -7.39 8.52 -30.62
C ASP A 193 -6.43 7.35 -30.32
N PRO A 194 -6.85 6.07 -30.47
CA PRO A 194 -6.01 4.92 -30.22
C PRO A 194 -4.68 4.91 -30.98
N LYS A 195 -4.66 5.54 -32.16
CA LYS A 195 -3.48 5.56 -33.06
C LYS A 195 -2.56 6.76 -32.82
N MET A 196 -2.93 7.70 -31.96
CA MET A 196 -2.05 8.84 -31.67
C MET A 196 -0.72 8.37 -31.09
N LEU A 197 0.37 9.03 -31.47
CA LEU A 197 1.69 8.74 -30.93
C LEU A 197 1.90 9.51 -29.62
N VAL A 198 2.33 8.79 -28.61
CA VAL A 198 2.58 9.32 -27.27
C VAL A 198 4.08 9.46 -27.04
N ASN A 199 4.51 10.68 -26.71
CA ASN A 199 5.88 11.00 -26.34
C ASN A 199 5.99 11.42 -24.89
N ARG A 200 4.97 12.10 -24.34
CA ARG A 200 4.99 12.55 -22.93
C ARG A 200 3.68 12.24 -22.22
N VAL A 201 3.84 11.62 -21.06
CA VAL A 201 2.77 11.26 -20.14
C VAL A 201 2.95 12.04 -18.84
N ALA A 202 1.89 12.70 -18.37
CA ALA A 202 1.78 13.15 -16.99
C ALA A 202 0.87 12.19 -16.21
N ALA A 203 1.14 11.98 -14.93
CA ALA A 203 0.33 11.13 -14.09
C ALA A 203 -0.07 11.80 -12.77
N SER A 204 -1.29 11.55 -12.33
CA SER A 204 -1.76 11.84 -10.98
C SER A 204 -2.34 10.55 -10.41
N TRP A 205 -1.55 9.90 -9.57
CA TRP A 205 -1.99 8.68 -8.92
C TRP A 205 -3.08 9.01 -7.88
N GLY A 206 -4.05 8.12 -7.72
CA GLY A 206 -5.21 8.34 -6.84
C GLY A 206 -6.26 9.29 -7.43
N TYR A 207 -6.89 10.06 -6.56
CA TYR A 207 -7.92 11.03 -6.94
C TYR A 207 -7.31 12.32 -7.48
N TYR A 208 -7.71 12.69 -8.69
CA TYR A 208 -7.34 13.96 -9.30
C TYR A 208 -8.47 14.99 -9.15
N THR A 209 -8.19 16.08 -8.43
CA THR A 209 -9.05 17.26 -8.36
C THR A 209 -8.76 18.16 -9.55
N TYR A 210 -9.75 18.30 -10.45
CA TYR A 210 -9.60 19.14 -11.63
C TYR A 210 -9.37 20.61 -11.26
N ASN A 211 -8.36 21.19 -11.90
CA ASN A 211 -8.09 22.63 -11.85
C ASN A 211 -7.71 23.09 -13.26
N PRO A 212 -8.54 23.94 -13.93
CA PRO A 212 -8.29 24.37 -15.30
C PRO A 212 -6.97 25.12 -15.48
N ALA A 213 -6.47 25.82 -14.45
CA ALA A 213 -5.21 26.53 -14.51
C ALA A 213 -3.98 25.61 -14.54
N ASN A 214 -4.10 24.40 -14.03
CA ASN A 214 -3.01 23.43 -13.90
C ASN A 214 -3.35 22.06 -14.51
N PHE A 215 -4.32 22.01 -15.43
CA PHE A 215 -4.70 20.76 -16.08
C PHE A 215 -3.58 20.32 -17.03
N PRO A 216 -2.95 19.14 -16.81
CA PRO A 216 -1.75 18.75 -17.56
C PRO A 216 -1.93 18.71 -19.07
N LEU A 217 -3.12 18.34 -19.58
CA LEU A 217 -3.39 18.28 -21.02
C LEU A 217 -3.46 19.64 -21.71
N THR A 218 -3.54 20.77 -20.97
CA THR A 218 -3.45 22.10 -21.56
C THR A 218 -2.02 22.46 -21.99
N ARG A 219 -1.03 21.77 -21.44
CA ARG A 219 0.37 21.93 -21.84
C ARG A 219 0.59 21.35 -23.23
N PRO A 220 1.30 22.07 -24.14
CA PRO A 220 1.53 21.59 -25.50
C PRO A 220 2.38 20.32 -25.56
N ASP A 221 3.30 20.12 -24.59
CA ASP A 221 4.25 19.02 -24.52
C ASP A 221 3.68 17.74 -23.89
N VAL A 222 2.51 17.75 -23.25
CA VAL A 222 1.89 16.57 -22.64
C VAL A 222 0.87 15.97 -23.59
N ASP A 223 1.06 14.73 -24.00
CA ASP A 223 0.14 14.01 -24.89
C ASP A 223 -0.95 13.27 -24.14
N VAL A 224 -0.58 12.63 -23.01
CA VAL A 224 -1.47 11.78 -22.23
C VAL A 224 -1.43 12.19 -20.75
N PHE A 225 -2.62 12.23 -20.15
CA PHE A 225 -2.75 12.35 -18.70
C PHE A 225 -3.34 11.04 -18.12
N VAL A 226 -2.66 10.45 -17.14
CA VAL A 226 -3.09 9.24 -16.44
C VAL A 226 -3.55 9.63 -15.06
N VAL A 227 -4.75 9.19 -14.67
CA VAL A 227 -5.31 9.43 -13.33
C VAL A 227 -5.89 8.14 -12.73
N GLY A 228 -5.96 8.05 -11.40
CA GLY A 228 -6.66 6.96 -10.74
C GLY A 228 -8.16 7.12 -10.90
N GLU A 229 -8.70 8.20 -10.38
CA GLU A 229 -10.10 8.60 -10.53
C GLU A 229 -10.25 10.12 -10.62
N THR A 230 -11.35 10.57 -11.15
CA THR A 230 -11.69 11.98 -11.31
C THR A 230 -13.17 12.15 -11.57
N ARG A 231 -13.68 13.38 -11.51
CA ARG A 231 -15.05 13.70 -11.88
C ARG A 231 -15.21 13.76 -13.40
N GLU A 232 -16.18 13.04 -13.94
CA GLU A 232 -16.36 12.91 -15.38
C GLU A 232 -16.74 14.23 -16.05
N TRP A 233 -17.62 15.04 -15.45
CA TRP A 233 -18.05 16.34 -15.98
C TRP A 233 -16.98 17.45 -15.91
N GLU A 234 -15.82 17.17 -15.35
CA GLU A 234 -14.67 18.09 -15.29
C GLU A 234 -13.56 17.61 -16.23
N THR A 235 -12.80 16.63 -15.76
CA THR A 235 -11.57 16.18 -16.41
C THR A 235 -11.84 15.40 -17.69
N VAL A 236 -12.84 14.51 -17.69
CA VAL A 236 -13.14 13.65 -18.84
C VAL A 236 -13.78 14.46 -19.96
N GLU A 237 -14.76 15.31 -19.63
CA GLU A 237 -15.40 16.23 -20.60
C GLU A 237 -14.38 17.14 -21.25
N HIS A 238 -13.50 17.79 -20.48
CA HIS A 238 -12.47 18.66 -21.04
C HIS A 238 -11.50 17.91 -21.97
N ALA A 239 -11.07 16.71 -21.61
CA ALA A 239 -10.22 15.87 -22.47
C ALA A 239 -10.94 15.48 -23.77
N GLN A 240 -12.25 15.17 -23.70
CA GLN A 240 -13.09 14.87 -24.85
C GLN A 240 -13.21 16.08 -25.80
N ASP A 241 -13.46 17.27 -25.26
CA ASP A 241 -13.55 18.51 -26.02
C ASP A 241 -12.23 18.90 -26.69
N MET A 242 -11.09 18.60 -26.01
CA MET A 242 -9.78 18.75 -26.66
C MET A 242 -9.68 17.92 -27.93
N GLY A 243 -10.10 16.64 -27.87
CA GLY A 243 -10.13 15.75 -29.03
C GLY A 243 -11.07 16.26 -30.13
N ALA A 244 -12.28 16.68 -29.77
CA ALA A 244 -13.27 17.24 -30.70
C ALA A 244 -12.78 18.53 -31.35
N SER A 245 -11.96 19.34 -30.68
CA SER A 245 -11.30 20.52 -31.22
C SER A 245 -10.06 20.25 -32.08
N GLY A 246 -9.77 18.98 -32.38
CA GLY A 246 -8.65 18.55 -33.21
C GLY A 246 -7.29 18.43 -32.49
N LYS A 247 -7.25 18.54 -31.15
CA LYS A 247 -6.01 18.37 -30.38
C LYS A 247 -5.73 16.88 -30.16
N LYS A 248 -4.48 16.49 -30.36
CA LYS A 248 -4.02 15.11 -30.10
C LYS A 248 -3.70 14.95 -28.61
N LYS A 249 -4.72 14.77 -27.78
CA LYS A 249 -4.64 14.60 -26.34
C LYS A 249 -5.43 13.36 -25.92
N ALA A 250 -4.99 12.71 -24.86
CA ALA A 250 -5.68 11.55 -24.29
C ALA A 250 -5.71 11.59 -22.76
N LEU A 251 -6.76 11.03 -22.19
CA LEU A 251 -6.92 10.80 -20.77
C LEU A 251 -7.10 9.29 -20.51
N ILE A 252 -6.37 8.76 -19.56
CA ILE A 252 -6.50 7.36 -19.08
C ILE A 252 -6.94 7.40 -17.63
N VAL A 253 -8.10 6.82 -17.31
CA VAL A 253 -8.62 6.65 -15.95
C VAL A 253 -8.49 5.17 -15.58
N ILE A 254 -7.55 4.85 -14.68
CA ILE A 254 -7.17 3.45 -14.41
C ILE A 254 -7.89 2.81 -13.21
N GLY A 255 -8.58 3.60 -12.40
CA GLY A 255 -9.16 3.20 -11.12
C GLY A 255 -8.25 3.55 -9.94
N HIS A 256 -8.83 4.01 -8.83
CA HIS A 256 -8.08 4.51 -7.67
C HIS A 256 -7.16 3.41 -7.09
N VAL A 257 -7.71 2.23 -6.80
CA VAL A 257 -6.93 1.09 -6.26
C VAL A 257 -5.76 0.74 -7.17
N ALA A 258 -6.02 0.58 -8.47
CA ALA A 258 -4.99 0.19 -9.44
C ALA A 258 -3.89 1.25 -9.58
N SER A 259 -4.21 2.53 -9.33
CA SER A 259 -3.27 3.65 -9.49
C SER A 259 -2.30 3.85 -8.32
N GLU A 260 -2.48 3.17 -7.18
CA GLU A 260 -1.64 3.41 -6.00
C GLU A 260 -1.17 2.14 -5.31
N GLN A 261 -1.80 1.00 -5.58
CA GLN A 261 -1.48 -0.23 -4.85
C GLN A 261 -0.02 -0.69 -5.02
N ALA A 262 0.62 -0.41 -6.14
CA ALA A 262 2.04 -0.74 -6.33
C ALA A 262 2.96 0.07 -5.40
N GLY A 263 2.57 1.28 -5.01
CA GLY A 263 3.25 2.07 -3.98
C GLY A 263 3.18 1.39 -2.61
N MET A 264 2.08 0.72 -2.28
CA MET A 264 1.96 -0.01 -1.01
C MET A 264 2.63 -1.40 -1.05
N LYS A 265 2.78 -2.00 -2.22
CA LYS A 265 3.68 -3.14 -2.43
C LYS A 265 5.14 -2.73 -2.16
N TYR A 266 5.56 -1.57 -2.65
CA TYR A 266 6.86 -1.00 -2.34
C TYR A 266 7.01 -0.64 -0.85
N CYS A 267 5.96 -0.16 -0.19
CA CYS A 267 5.96 0.10 1.25
C CYS A 267 6.32 -1.15 2.07
N ALA A 268 5.80 -2.33 1.68
CA ALA A 268 6.19 -3.59 2.33
C ALA A 268 7.70 -3.90 2.16
N GLU A 269 8.27 -3.61 1.00
CA GLU A 269 9.71 -3.78 0.76
C GLU A 269 10.53 -2.79 1.61
N TRP A 270 10.12 -1.54 1.66
CA TRP A 270 10.77 -0.48 2.42
C TRP A 270 10.78 -0.78 3.93
N LEU A 271 9.65 -1.22 4.49
CA LEU A 271 9.54 -1.58 5.90
C LEU A 271 10.48 -2.72 6.30
N LYS A 272 10.70 -3.71 5.43
CA LYS A 272 11.63 -4.84 5.69
C LYS A 272 13.07 -4.37 5.95
N GLY A 273 13.43 -3.19 5.47
CA GLY A 273 14.76 -2.61 5.69
C GLY A 273 15.04 -2.24 7.14
N PHE A 274 14.01 -2.00 7.96
CA PHE A 274 14.19 -1.54 9.35
C PHE A 274 13.25 -2.18 10.38
N VAL A 275 12.36 -3.09 9.96
CA VAL A 275 11.49 -3.89 10.83
C VAL A 275 11.67 -5.39 10.49
N PRO A 276 12.83 -5.99 10.79
CA PRO A 276 13.09 -7.40 10.47
C PRO A 276 12.48 -8.37 11.49
N GLU A 277 11.87 -7.88 12.58
CA GLU A 277 11.44 -8.71 13.72
C GLU A 277 10.14 -9.48 13.48
N VAL A 278 9.31 -9.02 12.56
CA VAL A 278 7.99 -9.59 12.27
C VAL A 278 7.80 -9.76 10.76
N PRO A 279 6.97 -10.72 10.32
CA PRO A 279 6.65 -10.87 8.90
C PRO A 279 5.93 -9.63 8.37
N ILE A 280 6.30 -9.21 7.17
CA ILE A 280 5.69 -8.07 6.46
C ILE A 280 5.21 -8.56 5.10
N GLN A 281 3.93 -8.37 4.81
CA GLN A 281 3.31 -8.80 3.56
C GLN A 281 2.50 -7.66 2.94
N TYR A 282 2.57 -7.56 1.63
CA TYR A 282 1.62 -6.76 0.86
C TYR A 282 0.33 -7.57 0.68
N VAL A 283 -0.80 -7.00 1.09
CA VAL A 283 -2.15 -7.57 0.93
C VAL A 283 -2.92 -6.67 -0.04
N PRO A 284 -3.07 -7.06 -1.31
CA PRO A 284 -3.71 -6.21 -2.31
C PRO A 284 -5.19 -5.97 -1.99
N ALA A 285 -5.67 -4.75 -2.22
CA ALA A 285 -7.09 -4.48 -2.33
C ALA A 285 -7.60 -4.97 -3.69
N SER A 286 -8.76 -5.59 -3.72
CA SER A 286 -9.38 -6.03 -4.96
C SER A 286 -9.99 -4.84 -5.71
N GLU A 287 -9.96 -4.86 -7.04
CA GLU A 287 -10.75 -3.94 -7.85
C GLU A 287 -12.24 -4.25 -7.61
N PRO A 288 -13.06 -3.27 -7.14
CA PRO A 288 -14.42 -3.55 -6.71
C PRO A 288 -15.41 -3.70 -7.86
N PHE A 289 -15.03 -3.27 -9.07
CA PHE A 289 -15.90 -3.25 -10.23
C PHE A 289 -15.76 -4.55 -11.04
N TRP A 290 -16.87 -5.07 -11.50
CA TRP A 290 -16.91 -6.19 -12.45
C TRP A 290 -17.12 -5.66 -13.89
N LYS A 291 -16.75 -6.47 -14.91
CA LYS A 291 -16.89 -6.16 -16.35
C LYS A 291 -18.30 -6.39 -16.85
#